data_bf49c59580600220f431c456f59b8561
#
_entry.id   bf49c59580600220f431c456f59b8561
#
_cell.length_a   1.000
_cell.length_b   1.000
_cell.length_c   1.000
_cell.angle_alpha   90.00
_cell.angle_beta   90.00
_cell.angle_gamma   90.00
#
_symmetry.space_group_name_H-M   'P 1'
#
loop_
_entity.id
_entity.type
_entity.pdbx_description
1 polymer ?
#
loop_
_entity_poly.entity_id
_entity_poly.type
_entity_poly.pdbx_seq_one_letter_code
_entity_poly.pdbx_strand_id
1 'polypeptide(L)'
;MKHLLYIILLSLLFLSACKSRAEQKPQEANDTIVVETLKIIQDAPLVAGSVTLKDEVFGELIELAATHQILDEEGPIFKMSEPEMLIKDGYFLLQNRPAMSYTRRPDGTVEVVNPEDEGLNCFFHWYRLPDFRYITSFGIGGNGPNEFNFPHLVSSGVSAPGTYVYETGTMQLFETDTTGVLKPFPFTFKSIKGSSYSDRQVCAVSRDTFYYADNVPRGKAIIRTVYQGDSLQAEQIYNLAFSKKHRSWSPYIGDFIVSPSGNRMVYAYKYFRKILVMDISAQTVRDITFDADGVEAKNDVLTLGPDNVTYYWGISATDDYFFLTYSGRTPLQVSRENGKGDGYIFVEQYDWGGNPVARYKLDHWGRVISDGKILYQLCYMYDDPLFLYTLPGKE
;
A
#
# COMPACT_ATOMS: atom_id res chain seq x y z
N MET A 1 4.16 -27.89 -9.77
CA MET A 1 5.24 -28.15 -8.80
C MET A 1 6.51 -27.31 -9.00
N LYS A 2 6.97 -27.02 -10.22
CA LYS A 2 8.19 -26.22 -10.45
C LYS A 2 8.05 -24.73 -10.04
N HIS A 3 6.89 -24.13 -10.20
CA HIS A 3 6.65 -22.71 -9.84
C HIS A 3 6.48 -22.47 -8.33
N LEU A 4 6.00 -23.45 -7.57
CA LEU A 4 5.89 -23.35 -6.12
C LEU A 4 7.28 -23.34 -5.44
N LEU A 5 8.25 -24.04 -6.00
CA LEU A 5 9.64 -24.06 -5.50
C LEU A 5 10.33 -22.70 -5.71
N TYR A 6 9.95 -21.95 -6.74
CA TYR A 6 10.52 -20.64 -7.05
C TYR A 6 10.10 -19.57 -6.02
N ILE A 7 8.86 -19.60 -5.58
CA ILE A 7 8.34 -18.63 -4.58
C ILE A 7 8.98 -18.89 -3.21
N ILE A 8 9.18 -20.14 -2.83
CA ILE A 8 9.85 -20.49 -1.56
C ILE A 8 11.35 -20.18 -1.63
N LEU A 9 12.00 -20.34 -2.78
CA LEU A 9 13.41 -20.00 -2.95
C LEU A 9 13.65 -18.47 -2.91
N LEU A 10 12.73 -17.67 -3.43
CA LEU A 10 12.83 -16.21 -3.36
C LEU A 10 12.72 -15.70 -1.91
N SER A 11 11.85 -16.28 -1.09
CA SER A 11 11.71 -15.87 0.32
C SER A 11 12.93 -16.23 1.18
N LEU A 12 13.66 -17.28 0.83
CA LEU A 12 14.88 -17.71 1.52
C LEU A 12 16.13 -16.92 1.10
N LEU A 13 16.15 -16.35 -0.12
CA LEU A 13 17.27 -15.54 -0.61
C LEU A 13 17.29 -14.13 0.04
N PHE A 14 16.19 -13.64 0.56
CA PHE A 14 16.14 -12.36 1.27
C PHE A 14 16.75 -12.41 2.68
N LEU A 15 16.89 -13.59 3.28
CA LEU A 15 17.45 -13.74 4.63
C LEU A 15 18.99 -13.80 4.67
N SER A 16 19.65 -13.97 3.53
CA SER A 16 21.13 -14.11 3.48
C SER A 16 21.89 -12.89 2.94
N ALA A 17 21.19 -11.84 2.46
CA ALA A 17 21.84 -10.66 1.85
C ALA A 17 22.28 -9.58 2.86
N CYS A 18 22.16 -9.81 4.16
CA CYS A 18 22.54 -8.84 5.19
C CYS A 18 23.95 -9.01 5.73
N LYS A 19 24.97 -9.20 4.86
CA LYS A 19 26.39 -9.05 5.27
C LYS A 19 27.29 -8.68 4.10
N SER A 20 27.27 -7.43 3.70
CA SER A 20 28.47 -6.72 3.21
C SER A 20 28.18 -5.22 3.16
N ARG A 21 28.60 -4.53 4.20
CA ARG A 21 28.68 -3.07 4.26
C ARG A 21 29.91 -2.66 3.44
N ALA A 22 29.72 -2.32 2.18
CA ALA A 22 30.73 -1.60 1.41
C ALA A 22 30.69 -0.14 1.87
N GLU A 23 31.81 0.38 2.33
CA GLU A 23 31.99 1.81 2.65
C GLU A 23 31.83 2.62 1.35
N GLN A 24 30.65 3.21 1.15
CA GLN A 24 30.46 4.23 0.13
C GLN A 24 31.03 5.54 0.68
N LYS A 25 31.92 6.16 -0.10
CA LYS A 25 32.37 7.53 0.14
C LYS A 25 31.16 8.46 0.19
N PRO A 26 31.14 9.44 1.11
CA PRO A 26 30.05 10.40 1.17
C PRO A 26 30.03 11.24 -0.11
N GLN A 27 28.95 11.14 -0.86
CA GLN A 27 28.61 12.08 -1.90
C GLN A 27 28.16 13.38 -1.21
N GLU A 28 28.61 14.51 -1.71
CA GLU A 28 28.33 15.83 -1.13
C GLU A 28 26.84 15.98 -0.85
N ALA A 29 26.55 16.19 0.41
CA ALA A 29 25.18 16.36 0.91
C ALA A 29 24.58 17.62 0.29
N ASN A 30 23.61 17.47 -0.57
CA ASN A 30 22.55 18.48 -0.60
C ASN A 30 22.06 18.63 0.83
N ASP A 31 21.91 19.85 1.30
CA ASP A 31 21.44 20.18 2.66
C ASP A 31 20.06 19.54 2.91
N THR A 32 20.07 18.25 3.25
CA THR A 32 18.86 17.51 3.55
C THR A 32 18.42 17.93 4.94
N ILE A 33 17.24 18.52 5.03
CA ILE A 33 16.64 18.94 6.31
C ILE A 33 16.54 17.69 7.21
N VAL A 34 17.22 17.79 8.33
CA VAL A 34 17.24 16.72 9.34
C VAL A 34 16.05 16.94 10.27
N VAL A 35 15.21 15.92 10.44
CA VAL A 35 14.21 15.93 11.52
C VAL A 35 14.93 16.07 12.85
N GLU A 36 14.88 17.25 13.45
CA GLU A 36 15.61 17.54 14.69
C GLU A 36 15.02 16.82 15.90
N THR A 37 13.70 16.59 15.91
CA THR A 37 13.04 15.89 17.01
C THR A 37 11.79 15.16 16.54
N LEU A 38 11.72 13.86 16.83
CA LEU A 38 10.47 13.13 16.82
C LEU A 38 9.80 13.34 18.20
N LYS A 39 8.73 14.10 18.25
CA LYS A 39 7.90 14.20 19.45
C LYS A 39 7.06 12.94 19.56
N ILE A 40 7.46 12.02 20.43
CA ILE A 40 6.62 10.89 20.81
C ILE A 40 5.61 11.41 21.80
N ILE A 41 4.36 11.58 21.37
CA ILE A 41 3.25 11.78 22.29
C ILE A 41 3.01 10.43 22.96
N GLN A 42 3.55 10.27 24.16
CA GLN A 42 3.22 9.13 24.99
C GLN A 42 1.77 9.31 25.46
N ASP A 43 0.92 8.37 25.04
CA ASP A 43 -0.37 8.11 25.68
C ASP A 43 -1.35 9.28 25.77
N ALA A 44 -1.51 10.08 24.71
CA ALA A 44 -2.78 10.78 24.58
C ALA A 44 -3.86 9.69 24.43
N PRO A 45 -4.73 9.51 25.44
CA PRO A 45 -5.75 8.49 25.36
C PRO A 45 -6.73 8.88 24.25
N LEU A 46 -6.54 8.32 23.07
CA LEU A 46 -7.61 8.30 22.10
C LEU A 46 -8.72 7.49 22.77
N VAL A 47 -9.83 8.15 23.09
CA VAL A 47 -10.97 7.48 23.71
C VAL A 47 -11.49 6.46 22.72
N ALA A 48 -11.11 5.21 22.92
CA ALA A 48 -11.49 4.13 22.03
C ALA A 48 -12.92 3.70 22.38
N GLY A 49 -13.84 3.89 21.44
CA GLY A 49 -15.10 3.14 21.44
C GLY A 49 -14.87 1.82 20.73
N SER A 50 -15.01 0.69 21.42
CA SER A 50 -14.97 -0.63 20.78
C SER A 50 -16.35 -1.09 20.40
N VAL A 51 -16.49 -1.60 19.16
CA VAL A 51 -17.73 -2.23 18.68
C VAL A 51 -17.41 -3.56 18.01
N THR A 52 -18.21 -4.58 18.32
CA THR A 52 -18.16 -5.86 17.60
C THR A 52 -19.36 -5.92 16.66
N LEU A 53 -19.09 -6.08 15.39
CA LEU A 53 -20.08 -6.19 14.33
C LEU A 53 -20.17 -7.65 13.87
N LYS A 54 -21.25 -7.97 13.18
CA LYS A 54 -21.42 -9.23 12.45
C LYS A 54 -21.44 -8.93 10.96
N ASP A 55 -21.17 -9.94 10.14
CA ASP A 55 -21.12 -9.75 8.68
C ASP A 55 -22.48 -9.34 8.08
N GLU A 56 -23.58 -9.66 8.74
CA GLU A 56 -24.95 -9.29 8.32
C GLU A 56 -25.18 -7.77 8.27
N VAL A 57 -24.33 -6.96 8.92
CA VAL A 57 -24.44 -5.49 8.87
C VAL A 57 -24.26 -4.90 7.46
N PHE A 58 -23.64 -5.66 6.55
CA PHE A 58 -23.51 -5.26 5.14
C PHE A 58 -24.78 -5.50 4.31
N GLY A 59 -25.77 -6.19 4.88
CA GLY A 59 -26.97 -6.58 4.13
C GLY A 59 -26.69 -7.71 3.13
N GLU A 60 -27.42 -7.68 2.00
CA GLU A 60 -27.25 -8.66 0.94
C GLU A 60 -25.91 -8.48 0.22
N LEU A 61 -25.23 -9.60 -0.07
CA LEU A 61 -24.00 -9.61 -0.85
C LEU A 61 -24.29 -9.24 -2.30
N ILE A 62 -23.62 -8.21 -2.82
CA ILE A 62 -23.76 -7.74 -4.18
C ILE A 62 -22.67 -8.36 -5.06
N GLU A 63 -23.02 -9.26 -5.97
CA GLU A 63 -22.08 -9.81 -6.95
C GLU A 63 -21.98 -8.84 -8.13
N LEU A 64 -20.75 -8.43 -8.47
CA LEU A 64 -20.47 -7.54 -9.58
C LEU A 64 -19.83 -8.32 -10.72
N ALA A 65 -20.25 -8.03 -11.94
CA ALA A 65 -19.64 -8.59 -13.14
C ALA A 65 -18.54 -7.67 -13.67
N ALA A 66 -17.41 -8.27 -14.00
CA ALA A 66 -16.27 -7.56 -14.56
C ALA A 66 -16.51 -7.06 -15.99
N THR A 67 -16.03 -5.88 -16.30
CA THR A 67 -15.72 -5.46 -17.66
C THR A 67 -14.20 -5.51 -17.81
N HIS A 68 -13.72 -6.36 -18.73
CA HIS A 68 -12.29 -6.44 -19.01
C HIS A 68 -11.84 -5.19 -19.76
N GLN A 69 -10.83 -4.51 -19.23
CA GLN A 69 -10.26 -3.30 -19.81
C GLN A 69 -8.88 -3.58 -20.36
N ILE A 70 -8.74 -3.46 -21.68
CA ILE A 70 -7.45 -3.52 -22.34
C ILE A 70 -6.78 -2.16 -22.17
N LEU A 71 -5.53 -2.18 -21.68
CA LEU A 71 -4.69 -1.00 -21.62
C LEU A 71 -4.13 -0.70 -23.02
N ASP A 72 -3.80 0.58 -23.27
CA ASP A 72 -3.26 1.00 -24.56
C ASP A 72 -2.01 0.20 -24.94
N GLU A 73 -1.97 -0.33 -26.16
CA GLU A 73 -0.86 -1.13 -26.69
C GLU A 73 0.46 -0.33 -26.81
N GLU A 74 0.37 1.02 -26.85
CA GLU A 74 1.55 1.88 -26.79
C GLU A 74 2.21 1.89 -25.41
N GLY A 75 1.51 1.39 -24.39
CA GLY A 75 2.02 1.26 -23.04
C GLY A 75 2.91 0.02 -22.84
N PRO A 76 3.62 -0.07 -21.72
CA PRO A 76 4.50 -1.20 -21.45
C PRO A 76 3.72 -2.48 -21.17
N ILE A 77 4.31 -3.61 -21.55
CA ILE A 77 3.80 -4.94 -21.19
C ILE A 77 4.07 -5.19 -19.70
N PHE A 78 3.03 -5.54 -18.96
CA PHE A 78 3.14 -5.76 -17.52
C PHE A 78 3.57 -7.19 -17.18
N LYS A 79 4.69 -7.31 -16.45
CA LYS A 79 5.02 -8.53 -15.69
C LYS A 79 4.93 -8.19 -14.21
N MET A 80 3.73 -8.30 -13.66
CA MET A 80 3.43 -7.73 -12.38
C MET A 80 3.88 -8.59 -11.21
N SER A 81 4.62 -7.98 -10.29
CA SER A 81 4.70 -8.41 -8.90
C SER A 81 4.32 -7.20 -8.03
N GLU A 82 3.20 -7.31 -7.32
CA GLU A 82 2.73 -6.30 -6.37
C GLU A 82 2.44 -4.91 -6.99
N PRO A 83 1.53 -4.83 -7.98
CA PRO A 83 1.18 -3.55 -8.59
C PRO A 83 0.44 -2.66 -7.58
N GLU A 84 0.70 -1.36 -7.66
CA GLU A 84 -0.07 -0.34 -6.95
C GLU A 84 -0.79 0.55 -7.97
N MET A 85 -1.89 1.14 -7.57
CA MET A 85 -2.73 1.97 -8.42
C MET A 85 -3.11 3.24 -7.70
N LEU A 86 -3.28 4.32 -8.46
CA LEU A 86 -3.83 5.58 -7.99
C LEU A 86 -4.70 6.19 -9.09
N ILE A 87 -5.85 6.74 -8.71
CA ILE A 87 -6.67 7.57 -9.59
C ILE A 87 -6.52 9.02 -9.13
N LYS A 88 -6.20 9.90 -10.07
CA LYS A 88 -5.97 11.30 -9.77
C LYS A 88 -6.31 12.19 -10.97
N ASP A 89 -7.17 13.18 -10.77
CA ASP A 89 -7.47 14.25 -11.74
C ASP A 89 -7.82 13.75 -13.16
N GLY A 90 -8.56 12.63 -13.25
CA GLY A 90 -8.94 12.00 -14.51
C GLY A 90 -7.84 11.14 -15.15
N TYR A 91 -6.82 10.81 -14.38
CA TYR A 91 -5.74 9.90 -14.78
C TYR A 91 -5.67 8.69 -13.88
N PHE A 92 -5.17 7.61 -14.45
CA PHE A 92 -4.84 6.37 -13.78
C PHE A 92 -3.32 6.21 -13.77
N LEU A 93 -2.73 6.13 -12.59
CA LEU A 93 -1.32 5.87 -12.39
C LEU A 93 -1.14 4.45 -11.91
N LEU A 94 -0.39 3.68 -12.67
CA LEU A 94 -0.05 2.31 -12.38
C LEU A 94 1.42 2.21 -12.00
N GLN A 95 1.70 1.59 -10.85
CA GLN A 95 3.03 1.14 -10.49
C GLN A 95 3.20 -0.31 -10.88
N ASN A 96 4.27 -0.59 -11.59
CA ASN A 96 4.69 -1.94 -11.93
C ASN A 96 6.18 -2.10 -11.61
N ARG A 97 6.58 -3.27 -11.17
CA ARG A 97 8.00 -3.53 -10.99
C ARG A 97 8.64 -3.80 -12.35
N PRO A 98 9.69 -3.06 -12.74
CA PRO A 98 10.37 -3.32 -14.00
C PRO A 98 10.82 -4.77 -14.08
N ALA A 99 10.84 -5.33 -15.28
CA ALA A 99 11.43 -6.65 -15.53
C ALA A 99 12.95 -6.55 -15.37
N MET A 100 13.44 -6.58 -14.14
CA MET A 100 14.87 -6.59 -13.87
C MET A 100 15.40 -8.01 -14.05
N SER A 101 16.40 -8.19 -14.92
CA SER A 101 17.20 -9.39 -14.96
C SER A 101 18.41 -9.22 -14.06
N TYR A 102 18.69 -10.22 -13.25
CA TYR A 102 19.84 -10.23 -12.36
C TYR A 102 20.89 -11.19 -12.91
N THR A 103 22.08 -10.69 -13.16
CA THR A 103 23.24 -11.53 -13.49
C THR A 103 24.15 -11.62 -12.29
N ARG A 104 24.46 -12.83 -11.86
CA ARG A 104 25.43 -13.05 -10.79
C ARG A 104 26.84 -13.08 -11.40
N ARG A 105 27.69 -12.16 -10.99
CA ARG A 105 29.10 -12.14 -11.39
C ARG A 105 29.87 -13.30 -10.69
N PRO A 106 31.03 -13.73 -11.26
CA PRO A 106 31.86 -14.79 -10.66
C PRO A 106 32.33 -14.48 -9.23
N ASP A 107 32.44 -13.22 -8.85
CA ASP A 107 32.78 -12.76 -7.51
C ASP A 107 31.63 -12.84 -6.50
N GLY A 108 30.46 -13.29 -6.94
CA GLY A 108 29.25 -13.40 -6.11
C GLY A 108 28.42 -12.12 -6.03
N THR A 109 28.87 -11.02 -6.61
CA THR A 109 28.06 -9.79 -6.70
C THR A 109 26.91 -9.97 -7.68
N VAL A 110 25.80 -9.28 -7.41
CA VAL A 110 24.62 -9.29 -8.27
C VAL A 110 24.59 -7.98 -9.07
N GLU A 111 24.62 -8.11 -10.38
CA GLU A 111 24.44 -7.00 -11.30
C GLU A 111 22.99 -6.99 -11.78
N VAL A 112 22.37 -5.82 -11.69
CA VAL A 112 21.05 -5.58 -12.29
C VAL A 112 21.30 -5.25 -13.76
N VAL A 113 20.83 -6.12 -14.65
CA VAL A 113 20.83 -5.86 -16.08
C VAL A 113 19.49 -5.25 -16.43
N ASN A 114 19.48 -3.96 -16.69
CA ASN A 114 18.28 -3.27 -17.15
C ASN A 114 17.95 -3.72 -18.60
N PRO A 115 16.68 -3.95 -18.92
CA PRO A 115 16.29 -4.18 -20.31
C PRO A 115 16.73 -2.98 -21.17
N GLU A 116 17.19 -3.26 -22.39
CA GLU A 116 17.64 -2.23 -23.34
C GLU A 116 16.50 -1.27 -23.76
N ASP A 117 15.25 -1.66 -23.54
CA ASP A 117 14.07 -0.85 -23.81
C ASP A 117 13.75 0.07 -22.62
N GLU A 118 13.91 1.38 -22.80
CA GLU A 118 13.71 2.38 -21.75
C GLU A 118 12.30 2.33 -21.12
N GLY A 119 11.27 1.99 -21.88
CA GLY A 119 9.89 1.88 -21.39
C GLY A 119 9.70 0.72 -20.39
N LEU A 120 10.42 -0.38 -20.59
CA LEU A 120 10.35 -1.56 -19.72
C LEU A 120 11.08 -1.40 -18.38
N ASN A 121 11.92 -0.38 -18.26
CA ASN A 121 12.70 -0.10 -17.05
C ASN A 121 12.06 0.92 -16.11
N CYS A 122 10.86 1.39 -16.40
CA CYS A 122 10.14 2.35 -15.59
C CYS A 122 9.21 1.66 -14.60
N PHE A 123 9.11 2.22 -13.38
CA PHE A 123 8.19 1.73 -12.36
C PHE A 123 6.77 2.26 -12.53
N PHE A 124 6.60 3.45 -13.11
CA PHE A 124 5.33 4.17 -13.10
C PHE A 124 4.86 4.49 -14.51
N HIS A 125 3.54 4.33 -14.73
CA HIS A 125 2.92 4.50 -16.04
C HIS A 125 1.61 5.27 -15.90
N TRP A 126 1.50 6.42 -16.58
CA TRP A 126 0.33 7.25 -16.63
C TRP A 126 -0.59 6.86 -17.78
N TYR A 127 -1.86 6.72 -17.48
CA TYR A 127 -2.95 6.54 -18.45
C TYR A 127 -4.04 7.57 -18.24
N ARG A 128 -4.66 8.04 -19.30
CA ARG A 128 -5.81 8.95 -19.24
C ARG A 128 -7.10 8.16 -19.08
N LEU A 129 -7.99 8.60 -18.21
CA LEU A 129 -9.34 8.06 -18.07
C LEU A 129 -10.34 8.82 -18.96
N PRO A 130 -11.43 8.19 -19.43
CA PRO A 130 -11.81 6.79 -19.18
C PRO A 130 -11.27 5.79 -20.21
N ASP A 131 -10.56 6.26 -21.25
CA ASP A 131 -10.13 5.47 -22.42
C ASP A 131 -8.83 4.68 -22.18
N PHE A 132 -8.19 4.84 -21.01
CA PHE A 132 -6.91 4.25 -20.64
C PHE A 132 -5.80 4.44 -21.67
N ARG A 133 -5.86 5.56 -22.37
CA ARG A 133 -4.82 5.93 -23.31
C ARG A 133 -3.51 6.20 -22.58
N TYR A 134 -2.45 5.55 -23.03
CA TYR A 134 -1.10 5.74 -22.51
C TYR A 134 -0.61 7.17 -22.68
N ILE A 135 0.07 7.70 -21.69
CA ILE A 135 0.62 9.06 -21.67
C ILE A 135 2.14 9.03 -21.60
N THR A 136 2.69 8.42 -20.55
CA THR A 136 4.14 8.37 -20.33
C THR A 136 4.51 7.35 -19.25
N SER A 137 5.78 6.93 -19.27
CA SER A 137 6.41 6.16 -18.20
C SER A 137 7.51 6.98 -17.55
N PHE A 138 7.74 6.74 -16.26
CA PHE A 138 8.78 7.41 -15.49
C PHE A 138 9.25 6.57 -14.30
N GLY A 139 10.30 7.04 -13.62
CA GLY A 139 10.85 6.34 -12.47
C GLY A 139 11.71 5.16 -12.87
N ILE A 140 12.85 5.43 -13.49
CA ILE A 140 13.80 4.42 -13.98
C ILE A 140 14.36 3.62 -12.79
N GLY A 141 14.50 2.31 -12.97
CA GLY A 141 15.12 1.42 -12.00
C GLY A 141 16.65 1.61 -11.97
N GLY A 142 17.22 1.78 -10.77
CA GLY A 142 18.66 1.94 -10.61
C GLY A 142 19.07 2.57 -9.29
N ASN A 143 20.34 3.01 -9.21
CA ASN A 143 20.95 3.60 -8.02
C ASN A 143 21.40 5.06 -8.22
N GLY A 144 21.04 5.66 -9.36
CA GLY A 144 21.37 7.04 -9.67
C GLY A 144 20.42 8.06 -9.02
N PRO A 145 20.69 9.36 -9.18
CA PRO A 145 19.77 10.39 -8.76
C PRO A 145 18.42 10.25 -9.49
N ASN A 146 17.32 10.25 -8.73
CA ASN A 146 15.95 10.04 -9.26
C ASN A 146 15.70 8.66 -9.88
N GLU A 147 16.55 7.67 -9.61
CA GLU A 147 16.34 6.26 -9.91
C GLU A 147 15.78 5.55 -8.67
N PHE A 148 15.07 4.45 -8.89
CA PHE A 148 14.32 3.74 -7.86
C PHE A 148 14.75 2.28 -7.74
N ASN A 149 14.73 1.76 -6.50
CA ASN A 149 14.89 0.35 -6.21
C ASN A 149 13.63 -0.24 -5.58
N PHE A 150 13.01 0.50 -4.67
CA PHE A 150 11.82 0.08 -3.93
C PHE A 150 10.83 1.24 -3.79
N PRO A 151 10.32 1.75 -4.93
CA PRO A 151 9.35 2.84 -4.89
C PRO A 151 7.96 2.35 -4.49
N HIS A 152 7.18 3.27 -3.95
CA HIS A 152 5.76 3.09 -3.68
C HIS A 152 4.96 4.32 -4.11
N LEU A 153 3.74 4.08 -4.57
CA LEU A 153 2.77 5.15 -4.72
C LEU A 153 2.38 5.68 -3.34
N VAL A 154 2.32 6.98 -3.22
CA VAL A 154 1.80 7.61 -2.02
C VAL A 154 0.30 7.66 -2.11
N SER A 155 -0.37 6.99 -1.19
CA SER A 155 -1.83 6.99 -1.14
C SER A 155 -2.34 8.40 -0.87
N SER A 156 -3.37 8.79 -1.61
CA SER A 156 -4.09 10.03 -1.39
C SER A 156 -5.56 9.81 -1.76
N GLY A 157 -6.47 10.54 -1.13
CA GLY A 157 -7.84 10.56 -1.60
C GLY A 157 -7.91 11.16 -3.01
N VAL A 158 -8.99 10.90 -3.73
CA VAL A 158 -9.18 11.38 -5.11
C VAL A 158 -9.02 12.90 -5.21
N SER A 159 -9.45 13.63 -4.19
CA SER A 159 -9.35 15.10 -4.09
C SER A 159 -8.09 15.60 -3.38
N ALA A 160 -7.19 14.73 -2.91
CA ALA A 160 -5.97 15.17 -2.25
C ALA A 160 -5.03 15.90 -3.23
N PRO A 161 -4.26 16.89 -2.79
CA PRO A 161 -3.40 17.64 -3.69
C PRO A 161 -2.21 16.79 -4.14
N GLY A 162 -1.82 16.97 -5.41
CA GLY A 162 -0.61 16.43 -5.99
C GLY A 162 -0.60 14.90 -6.16
N THR A 163 0.41 14.42 -6.85
CA THR A 163 0.76 13.02 -6.97
C THR A 163 2.17 12.83 -6.48
N TYR A 164 2.38 11.85 -5.63
CA TYR A 164 3.65 11.64 -4.98
C TYR A 164 4.08 10.18 -5.08
N VAL A 165 5.39 9.98 -5.20
CA VAL A 165 6.03 8.67 -5.12
C VAL A 165 7.11 8.68 -4.05
N TYR A 166 7.33 7.56 -3.42
CA TYR A 166 8.24 7.43 -2.29
C TYR A 166 9.24 6.30 -2.54
N GLU A 167 10.53 6.61 -2.44
CA GLU A 167 11.59 5.60 -2.50
C GLU A 167 11.96 5.17 -1.08
N THR A 168 11.70 3.91 -0.74
CA THR A 168 11.92 3.41 0.62
C THR A 168 13.38 3.25 0.99
N GLY A 169 14.24 2.95 0.03
CA GLY A 169 15.68 2.77 0.26
C GLY A 169 16.37 4.05 0.73
N THR A 170 16.04 5.17 0.09
CA THR A 170 16.55 6.50 0.44
C THR A 170 15.65 7.30 1.37
N MET A 171 14.41 6.82 1.58
CA MET A 171 13.36 7.51 2.34
C MET A 171 12.97 8.85 1.71
N GLN A 172 13.17 8.99 0.40
CA GLN A 172 12.94 10.21 -0.35
C GLN A 172 11.53 10.23 -0.93
N LEU A 173 10.87 11.37 -0.77
CA LEU A 173 9.59 11.68 -1.40
C LEU A 173 9.82 12.53 -2.66
N PHE A 174 9.04 12.26 -3.70
CA PHE A 174 9.04 13.03 -4.94
C PHE A 174 7.61 13.45 -5.28
N GLU A 175 7.46 14.68 -5.75
CA GLU A 175 6.25 15.14 -6.44
C GLU A 175 6.40 14.83 -7.94
N THR A 176 5.31 14.43 -8.60
CA THR A 176 5.25 14.17 -10.03
C THR A 176 3.91 14.62 -10.61
N ASP A 177 3.85 14.69 -11.91
CA ASP A 177 2.64 14.95 -12.70
C ASP A 177 2.62 14.08 -13.97
N THR A 178 1.67 14.31 -14.85
CA THR A 178 1.52 13.53 -16.10
C THR A 178 2.65 13.70 -17.09
N THR A 179 3.61 14.60 -16.84
CA THR A 179 4.84 14.70 -17.65
C THR A 179 5.90 13.69 -17.22
N GLY A 180 5.71 13.05 -16.06
CA GLY A 180 6.68 12.11 -15.47
C GLY A 180 7.92 12.77 -14.87
N VAL A 181 7.96 14.10 -14.78
CA VAL A 181 9.08 14.82 -14.16
C VAL A 181 9.02 14.63 -12.64
N LEU A 182 10.13 14.15 -12.07
CA LEU A 182 10.29 13.94 -10.64
C LEU A 182 10.91 15.18 -9.98
N LYS A 183 10.27 15.70 -8.95
CA LYS A 183 10.75 16.81 -8.14
C LYS A 183 10.95 16.32 -6.71
N PRO A 184 12.21 16.10 -6.26
CA PRO A 184 12.46 15.64 -4.91
C PRO A 184 12.03 16.68 -3.88
N PHE A 185 11.46 16.22 -2.78
CA PHE A 185 11.26 17.08 -1.62
C PHE A 185 12.61 17.35 -0.93
N PRO A 186 12.76 18.52 -0.28
CA PRO A 186 14.02 18.88 0.38
C PRO A 186 14.26 18.12 1.69
N PHE A 187 13.49 17.11 2.00
CA PHE A 187 13.59 16.30 3.20
C PHE A 187 13.43 14.79 2.90
N THR A 188 13.86 13.97 3.83
CA THR A 188 13.62 12.52 3.84
C THR A 188 12.89 12.13 5.12
N PHE A 189 12.02 11.11 5.04
CA PHE A 189 11.39 10.55 6.24
C PHE A 189 12.40 9.70 7.01
N LYS A 190 12.64 10.03 8.27
CA LYS A 190 13.49 9.22 9.13
C LYS A 190 12.69 8.13 9.82
N SER A 191 13.25 6.91 9.80
CA SER A 191 12.73 5.83 10.62
C SER A 191 12.96 6.09 12.10
N ILE A 192 11.98 5.77 12.92
CA ILE A 192 12.13 5.75 14.37
C ILE A 192 12.97 4.54 14.73
N LYS A 193 14.25 4.76 15.04
CA LYS A 193 15.20 3.74 15.53
C LYS A 193 15.08 2.34 14.92
N GLY A 194 16.00 2.04 13.98
CA GLY A 194 16.42 0.67 13.72
C GLY A 194 15.47 -0.22 12.96
N SER A 195 14.44 0.32 12.37
CA SER A 195 13.62 -0.38 11.40
C SER A 195 14.39 -0.43 10.08
N SER A 196 14.96 -1.59 9.80
CA SER A 196 15.63 -1.87 8.53
C SER A 196 14.67 -2.33 7.45
N TYR A 197 13.38 -2.40 7.73
CA TYR A 197 12.38 -2.94 6.82
C TYR A 197 11.26 -1.94 6.58
N SER A 198 11.08 -1.62 5.35
CA SER A 198 10.18 -0.58 4.88
C SER A 198 8.89 -1.16 4.30
N ASP A 199 8.01 -1.61 5.16
CA ASP A 199 6.59 -1.73 4.87
C ASP A 199 5.94 -0.35 5.15
N ARG A 200 6.61 0.71 4.66
CA ARG A 200 6.20 2.06 4.96
C ARG A 200 5.21 2.53 3.91
N GLN A 201 3.95 2.59 4.31
CA GLN A 201 2.92 3.25 3.56
C GLN A 201 2.92 4.74 3.90
N VAL A 202 2.91 5.58 2.87
CA VAL A 202 2.82 7.03 3.03
C VAL A 202 1.49 7.49 2.46
N CYS A 203 0.82 8.41 3.17
CA CYS A 203 -0.39 9.07 2.72
C CYS A 203 -0.20 10.57 2.76
N ALA A 204 -0.44 11.27 1.65
CA ALA A 204 -0.38 12.71 1.55
C ALA A 204 -1.75 13.32 1.80
N VAL A 205 -1.81 14.34 2.66
CA VAL A 205 -3.01 15.14 2.93
C VAL A 205 -2.91 16.52 2.30
N SER A 206 -1.71 17.08 2.32
CA SER A 206 -1.36 18.35 1.66
C SER A 206 0.08 18.27 1.14
N ARG A 207 0.57 19.35 0.52
CA ARG A 207 1.98 19.40 0.06
C ARG A 207 2.99 19.42 1.20
N ASP A 208 2.55 19.66 2.41
CA ASP A 208 3.39 19.81 3.59
C ASP A 208 3.02 18.86 4.74
N THR A 209 1.93 18.10 4.61
CA THR A 209 1.45 17.18 5.65
C THR A 209 1.30 15.77 5.13
N PHE A 210 2.04 14.87 5.76
CA PHE A 210 2.09 13.46 5.41
C PHE A 210 1.88 12.58 6.64
N TYR A 211 1.28 11.43 6.41
CA TYR A 211 1.16 10.36 7.40
C TYR A 211 1.85 9.12 6.87
N TYR A 212 2.50 8.39 7.76
CA TYR A 212 3.07 7.08 7.41
C TYR A 212 3.00 6.11 8.59
N ALA A 213 2.91 4.81 8.26
CA ALA A 213 3.00 3.75 9.24
C ALA A 213 4.46 3.32 9.37
N ASP A 214 5.00 3.29 10.59
CA ASP A 214 6.39 2.87 10.83
C ASP A 214 6.49 1.92 12.02
N ASN A 215 7.55 1.12 12.02
CA ASN A 215 7.87 0.21 13.11
C ASN A 215 8.42 1.00 14.29
N VAL A 216 7.90 0.72 15.46
CA VAL A 216 8.33 1.32 16.72
C VAL A 216 8.78 0.24 17.70
N PRO A 217 9.48 0.57 18.80
CA PRO A 217 10.04 -0.42 19.73
C PRO A 217 9.04 -1.44 20.30
N ARG A 218 7.74 -1.13 20.26
CA ARG A 218 6.67 -2.01 20.76
C ARG A 218 5.53 -2.16 19.74
N GLY A 219 5.86 -2.49 18.50
CA GLY A 219 4.87 -2.73 17.46
C GLY A 219 4.99 -1.80 16.28
N LYS A 220 3.90 -1.21 15.86
CA LYS A 220 3.78 -0.30 14.72
C LYS A 220 2.99 0.94 15.12
N ALA A 221 3.29 2.08 14.53
CA ALA A 221 2.62 3.33 14.87
C ALA A 221 2.34 4.17 13.62
N ILE A 222 1.36 5.04 13.71
CA ILE A 222 1.11 6.09 12.73
C ILE A 222 1.86 7.35 13.15
N ILE A 223 2.61 7.89 12.22
CA ILE A 223 3.41 9.11 12.36
C ILE A 223 2.80 10.17 11.44
N ARG A 224 2.56 11.34 11.99
CA ARG A 224 2.27 12.56 11.25
C ARG A 224 3.55 13.33 11.05
N THR A 225 3.78 13.80 9.84
CA THR A 225 4.91 14.68 9.54
C THR A 225 4.41 15.93 8.86
N VAL A 226 4.88 17.08 9.35
CA VAL A 226 4.55 18.40 8.81
C VAL A 226 5.84 19.11 8.42
N TYR A 227 5.91 19.54 7.16
CA TYR A 227 6.99 20.34 6.63
C TYR A 227 6.62 21.83 6.69
N GLN A 228 7.37 22.62 7.43
CA GLN A 228 7.14 24.05 7.56
C GLN A 228 8.45 24.82 7.38
N GLY A 229 8.53 25.56 6.28
CA GLY A 229 9.73 26.30 5.92
C GLY A 229 10.93 25.36 5.77
N ASP A 230 11.90 25.47 6.66
CA ASP A 230 13.13 24.65 6.64
C ASP A 230 13.14 23.56 7.72
N SER A 231 11.99 23.23 8.32
CA SER A 231 11.89 22.22 9.37
C SER A 231 10.90 21.13 9.03
N LEU A 232 11.23 19.89 9.40
CA LEU A 232 10.35 18.73 9.35
C LEU A 232 10.02 18.32 10.78
N GLN A 233 8.76 18.46 11.16
CA GLN A 233 8.25 18.03 12.46
C GLN A 233 7.54 16.69 12.30
N ALA A 234 7.92 15.70 13.11
CA ALA A 234 7.29 14.40 13.13
C ALA A 234 6.71 14.10 14.50
N GLU A 235 5.50 13.54 14.52
CA GLU A 235 4.73 13.24 15.71
C GLU A 235 4.10 11.86 15.61
N GLN A 236 4.32 11.01 16.61
CA GLN A 236 3.58 9.75 16.71
C GLN A 236 2.17 10.03 17.21
N ILE A 237 1.16 9.80 16.37
CA ILE A 237 -0.24 10.09 16.72
C ILE A 237 -0.99 8.87 17.26
N TYR A 238 -0.60 7.66 16.89
CA TYR A 238 -1.27 6.45 17.37
C TYR A 238 -0.34 5.24 17.36
N ASN A 239 -0.39 4.42 18.41
CA ASN A 239 0.26 3.12 18.45
C ASN A 239 -0.74 2.03 18.04
N LEU A 240 -0.43 1.30 16.99
CA LEU A 240 -1.28 0.25 16.42
C LEU A 240 -1.25 -1.06 17.21
N ALA A 241 -0.29 -1.21 18.13
CA ALA A 241 -0.17 -2.40 18.95
C ALA A 241 -1.23 -2.41 20.06
N PHE A 242 -2.17 -3.35 19.99
CA PHE A 242 -3.25 -3.52 20.95
C PHE A 242 -3.04 -4.69 21.93
N SER A 243 -2.07 -5.56 21.67
CA SER A 243 -1.80 -6.74 22.52
C SER A 243 -0.50 -6.61 23.28
N LYS A 244 -0.54 -6.82 24.60
CA LYS A 244 0.66 -6.90 25.45
C LYS A 244 1.51 -8.15 25.16
N LYS A 245 0.91 -9.19 24.56
CA LYS A 245 1.55 -10.45 24.23
C LYS A 245 2.45 -10.31 23.01
N HIS A 246 2.06 -9.52 22.02
CA HIS A 246 2.78 -9.34 20.76
C HIS A 246 3.49 -7.99 20.79
N ARG A 247 4.81 -8.00 20.91
CA ARG A 247 5.64 -6.78 20.97
C ARG A 247 6.36 -6.46 19.66
N SER A 248 6.29 -7.40 18.70
CA SER A 248 6.83 -7.21 17.35
C SER A 248 5.88 -6.34 16.51
N TRP A 249 6.39 -5.78 15.42
CA TRP A 249 5.61 -5.04 14.44
C TRP A 249 4.78 -5.95 13.51
N SER A 250 5.28 -7.16 13.26
CA SER A 250 4.73 -8.10 12.28
C SER A 250 3.25 -8.47 12.49
N PRO A 251 2.74 -8.64 13.71
CA PRO A 251 1.31 -8.85 13.91
C PRO A 251 0.44 -7.68 13.46
N TYR A 252 1.01 -6.48 13.46
CA TYR A 252 0.28 -5.23 13.22
C TYR A 252 0.45 -4.69 11.80
N ILE A 253 0.88 -5.54 10.86
CA ILE A 253 0.87 -5.20 9.43
C ILE A 253 -0.57 -4.92 8.99
N GLY A 254 -0.75 -3.91 8.16
CA GLY A 254 -2.03 -3.53 7.62
C GLY A 254 -1.89 -2.35 6.67
N ASP A 255 -3.01 -1.95 6.10
CA ASP A 255 -3.11 -0.82 5.20
C ASP A 255 -3.82 0.36 5.87
N PHE A 256 -3.43 1.59 5.54
CA PHE A 256 -4.13 2.76 6.04
C PHE A 256 -4.34 3.80 4.95
N ILE A 257 -5.35 4.64 5.16
CA ILE A 257 -5.62 5.80 4.33
C ILE A 257 -6.13 6.95 5.19
N VAL A 258 -5.82 8.17 4.76
CA VAL A 258 -6.34 9.40 5.37
C VAL A 258 -7.41 9.97 4.46
N SER A 259 -8.48 10.50 5.04
CA SER A 259 -9.52 11.18 4.28
C SER A 259 -8.95 12.37 3.50
N PRO A 260 -9.53 12.74 2.35
CA PRO A 260 -9.07 13.91 1.59
C PRO A 260 -9.04 15.20 2.42
N SER A 261 -9.95 15.33 3.38
CA SER A 261 -9.97 16.46 4.32
C SER A 261 -8.86 16.43 5.38
N GLY A 262 -8.13 15.32 5.50
CA GLY A 262 -7.04 15.14 6.46
C GLY A 262 -7.46 15.00 7.92
N ASN A 263 -8.75 14.94 8.21
CA ASN A 263 -9.28 14.90 9.57
C ASN A 263 -9.65 13.50 10.07
N ARG A 264 -9.71 12.51 9.18
CA ARG A 264 -10.01 11.11 9.51
C ARG A 264 -9.02 10.16 8.89
N MET A 265 -8.82 9.03 9.54
CA MET A 265 -7.92 7.97 9.09
C MET A 265 -8.55 6.61 9.37
N VAL A 266 -8.25 5.67 8.51
CA VAL A 266 -8.61 4.25 8.70
C VAL A 266 -7.35 3.41 8.64
N TYR A 267 -7.24 2.46 9.56
CA TYR A 267 -6.22 1.41 9.55
C TYR A 267 -6.90 0.04 9.55
N ALA A 268 -6.59 -0.80 8.56
CA ALA A 268 -7.12 -2.16 8.42
C ALA A 268 -6.02 -3.19 8.65
N TYR A 269 -6.18 -4.07 9.65
CA TYR A 269 -5.17 -5.06 10.01
C TYR A 269 -5.18 -6.26 9.05
N LYS A 270 -4.02 -6.67 8.58
CA LYS A 270 -3.89 -7.80 7.65
C LYS A 270 -4.26 -9.14 8.30
N TYR A 271 -3.84 -9.37 9.53
CA TYR A 271 -3.99 -10.67 10.21
C TYR A 271 -5.09 -10.70 11.28
N PHE A 272 -5.84 -9.62 11.40
CA PHE A 272 -6.98 -9.52 12.31
C PHE A 272 -8.19 -8.99 11.56
N ARG A 273 -9.37 -9.53 11.84
CA ARG A 273 -10.64 -8.99 11.33
C ARG A 273 -11.00 -7.72 12.13
N LYS A 274 -10.17 -6.70 11.95
CA LYS A 274 -10.17 -5.50 12.77
C LYS A 274 -9.80 -4.27 11.95
N ILE A 275 -10.55 -3.20 12.15
CA ILE A 275 -10.27 -1.89 11.59
C ILE A 275 -10.33 -0.82 12.69
N LEU A 276 -9.53 0.21 12.54
CA LEU A 276 -9.55 1.41 13.38
C LEU A 276 -10.00 2.58 12.51
N VAL A 277 -11.03 3.27 12.92
CA VAL A 277 -11.45 4.54 12.32
C VAL A 277 -11.14 5.64 13.31
N MET A 278 -10.22 6.52 12.94
CA MET A 278 -9.72 7.59 13.80
C MET A 278 -10.25 8.94 13.33
N ASP A 279 -10.79 9.72 14.24
CA ASP A 279 -10.97 11.15 14.07
C ASP A 279 -9.73 11.85 14.63
N ILE A 280 -8.90 12.39 13.74
CA ILE A 280 -7.61 12.98 14.11
C ILE A 280 -7.84 14.27 14.88
N SER A 281 -8.86 15.04 14.50
CA SER A 281 -9.18 16.34 15.13
C SER A 281 -9.76 16.17 16.54
N ALA A 282 -10.67 15.20 16.70
CA ALA A 282 -11.29 14.90 17.99
C ALA A 282 -10.43 13.98 18.86
N GLN A 283 -9.33 13.46 18.32
CA GLN A 283 -8.48 12.48 18.99
C GLN A 283 -9.27 11.24 19.49
N THR A 284 -10.22 10.79 18.70
CA THR A 284 -11.04 9.62 19.02
C THR A 284 -10.79 8.48 18.05
N VAL A 285 -10.87 7.25 18.58
CA VAL A 285 -10.76 6.02 17.77
C VAL A 285 -12.00 5.17 17.96
N ARG A 286 -12.59 4.75 16.84
CA ARG A 286 -13.58 3.70 16.79
C ARG A 286 -12.86 2.39 16.43
N ASP A 287 -12.79 1.48 17.36
CA ASP A 287 -12.21 0.16 17.21
C ASP A 287 -13.30 -0.82 16.78
N ILE A 288 -13.24 -1.29 15.55
CA ILE A 288 -14.24 -2.18 14.96
C ILE A 288 -13.62 -3.55 14.78
N THR A 289 -14.22 -4.55 15.45
CA THR A 289 -13.91 -5.97 15.24
C THR A 289 -15.15 -6.66 14.71
N PHE A 290 -14.95 -7.76 13.99
CA PHE A 290 -16.06 -8.59 13.53
C PHE A 290 -16.06 -9.91 14.27
N ASP A 291 -17.25 -10.31 14.71
CA ASP A 291 -17.47 -11.62 15.28
C ASP A 291 -17.45 -12.64 14.14
N ALA A 292 -16.48 -13.51 14.15
CA ALA A 292 -16.27 -14.54 13.13
C ALA A 292 -16.90 -15.87 13.57
N ASP A 293 -18.20 -15.88 13.89
CA ASP A 293 -19.02 -17.07 14.19
C ASP A 293 -18.28 -18.23 14.91
N GLY A 294 -17.50 -17.90 15.93
CA GLY A 294 -16.76 -18.88 16.74
C GLY A 294 -15.53 -19.51 16.10
N VAL A 295 -15.19 -19.17 14.88
CA VAL A 295 -13.93 -19.56 14.23
C VAL A 295 -12.92 -18.41 14.36
N GLU A 296 -12.36 -18.24 15.54
CA GLU A 296 -11.11 -17.47 15.64
C GLU A 296 -10.07 -18.15 14.75
N ALA A 297 -9.72 -17.50 13.64
CA ALA A 297 -8.57 -17.93 12.86
C ALA A 297 -7.35 -17.89 13.79
N LYS A 298 -6.82 -19.04 14.13
CA LYS A 298 -5.62 -19.16 14.97
C LYS A 298 -4.40 -18.82 14.13
N ASN A 299 -4.28 -17.54 13.78
CA ASN A 299 -3.12 -17.07 13.07
C ASN A 299 -1.87 -17.13 13.96
N ASP A 300 -0.82 -17.75 13.47
CA ASP A 300 0.52 -17.53 14.01
C ASP A 300 1.12 -16.26 13.37
N VAL A 301 0.70 -15.12 13.90
CA VAL A 301 1.08 -13.81 13.39
C VAL A 301 2.58 -13.48 13.52
N LEU A 302 3.35 -14.32 14.21
CA LEU A 302 4.79 -14.14 14.33
C LEU A 302 5.55 -14.78 13.16
N THR A 303 5.02 -15.83 12.56
CA THR A 303 5.67 -16.55 11.46
C THR A 303 5.40 -15.96 10.09
N LEU A 304 4.35 -15.12 9.95
CA LEU A 304 3.88 -14.59 8.66
C LEU A 304 3.68 -15.69 7.61
N GLY A 305 3.36 -16.90 8.06
CA GLY A 305 3.27 -18.09 7.22
C GLY A 305 2.08 -18.09 6.27
N PRO A 306 2.13 -18.92 5.20
CA PRO A 306 1.07 -19.02 4.19
C PRO A 306 -0.24 -19.62 4.71
N ASP A 307 -0.24 -20.15 5.93
CA ASP A 307 -1.41 -20.71 6.61
C ASP A 307 -2.16 -19.69 7.45
N ASN A 308 -1.62 -18.47 7.59
CA ASN A 308 -2.32 -17.40 8.27
C ASN A 308 -3.48 -16.87 7.41
N VAL A 309 -4.65 -16.74 8.01
CA VAL A 309 -5.77 -16.06 7.38
C VAL A 309 -5.41 -14.59 7.20
N THR A 310 -5.57 -14.10 5.98
CA THR A 310 -5.39 -12.70 5.63
C THR A 310 -6.76 -12.07 5.45
N TYR A 311 -7.03 -11.02 6.21
CA TYR A 311 -8.31 -10.33 6.18
C TYR A 311 -8.31 -9.20 5.16
N TYR A 312 -7.43 -8.22 5.32
CA TYR A 312 -7.40 -7.04 4.45
C TYR A 312 -6.14 -6.99 3.59
N TRP A 313 -6.32 -6.64 2.31
CA TRP A 313 -5.28 -6.65 1.27
C TRP A 313 -5.14 -5.34 0.53
N GLY A 314 -5.82 -4.32 0.92
CA GLY A 314 -5.77 -3.01 0.29
C GLY A 314 -6.87 -2.11 0.81
N ILE A 315 -6.64 -0.83 0.61
CA ILE A 315 -7.53 0.24 1.01
C ILE A 315 -7.51 1.33 -0.03
N SER A 316 -8.68 1.91 -0.31
CA SER A 316 -8.81 3.12 -1.11
C SER A 316 -9.89 4.02 -0.53
N ALA A 317 -9.92 5.28 -0.92
CA ALA A 317 -10.85 6.24 -0.38
C ALA A 317 -11.34 7.24 -1.42
N THR A 318 -12.55 7.71 -1.19
CA THR A 318 -13.17 8.86 -1.83
C THR A 318 -13.56 9.89 -0.76
N ASP A 319 -14.16 10.99 -1.16
CA ASP A 319 -14.62 12.01 -0.20
C ASP A 319 -15.64 11.45 0.78
N ASP A 320 -16.54 10.57 0.31
CA ASP A 320 -17.67 10.04 1.09
C ASP A 320 -17.38 8.69 1.76
N TYR A 321 -16.50 7.87 1.18
CA TYR A 321 -16.33 6.47 1.54
C TYR A 321 -14.88 6.04 1.55
N PHE A 322 -14.61 5.00 2.33
CA PHE A 322 -13.42 4.17 2.13
C PHE A 322 -13.83 2.73 1.78
N PHE A 323 -12.95 2.06 1.06
CA PHE A 323 -13.13 0.70 0.55
C PHE A 323 -12.00 -0.18 1.02
N LEU A 324 -12.34 -1.34 1.55
CA LEU A 324 -11.38 -2.34 2.01
C LEU A 324 -11.47 -3.59 1.14
N THR A 325 -10.35 -4.01 0.59
CA THR A 325 -10.25 -5.29 -0.09
C THR A 325 -10.14 -6.40 0.96
N TYR A 326 -11.16 -7.26 1.04
CA TYR A 326 -11.29 -8.29 2.07
C TYR A 326 -11.20 -9.70 1.51
N SER A 327 -10.37 -10.55 2.09
CA SER A 327 -10.19 -11.94 1.71
C SER A 327 -10.82 -12.94 2.68
N GLY A 328 -10.47 -12.90 3.96
CA GLY A 328 -10.87 -13.89 4.97
C GLY A 328 -10.33 -15.31 4.71
N ARG A 329 -9.29 -15.44 3.86
CA ARG A 329 -8.70 -16.73 3.45
C ARG A 329 -7.20 -16.73 3.64
N THR A 330 -6.62 -17.93 3.68
CA THR A 330 -5.16 -18.07 3.69
C THR A 330 -4.58 -17.86 2.27
N PRO A 331 -3.32 -17.39 2.14
CA PRO A 331 -2.65 -17.30 0.84
C PRO A 331 -2.66 -18.61 0.07
N LEU A 332 -2.57 -19.74 0.78
CA LEU A 332 -2.60 -21.07 0.15
C LEU A 332 -3.99 -21.41 -0.44
N GLN A 333 -5.08 -21.04 0.25
CA GLN A 333 -6.44 -21.18 -0.28
C GLN A 333 -6.62 -20.36 -1.54
N VAL A 334 -6.26 -19.07 -1.48
CA VAL A 334 -6.31 -18.14 -2.61
C VAL A 334 -5.52 -18.66 -3.81
N SER A 335 -4.29 -19.15 -3.59
CA SER A 335 -3.46 -19.70 -4.65
C SER A 335 -4.10 -20.92 -5.32
N ARG A 336 -4.76 -21.79 -4.53
CA ARG A 336 -5.45 -22.97 -5.07
C ARG A 336 -6.70 -22.60 -5.89
N GLU A 337 -7.46 -21.61 -5.43
CA GLU A 337 -8.65 -21.10 -6.12
C GLU A 337 -8.26 -20.43 -7.43
N ASN A 338 -7.28 -19.53 -7.41
CA ASN A 338 -6.75 -18.88 -8.61
C ASN A 338 -6.21 -19.92 -9.63
N GLY A 339 -5.54 -20.97 -9.16
CA GLY A 339 -5.04 -22.04 -10.03
C GLY A 339 -6.14 -22.86 -10.71
N LYS A 340 -7.39 -22.77 -10.24
CA LYS A 340 -8.58 -23.41 -10.84
C LYS A 340 -9.40 -22.43 -11.71
N GLY A 341 -9.07 -21.15 -11.68
CA GLY A 341 -9.88 -20.10 -12.31
C GLY A 341 -11.08 -19.63 -11.46
N ASP A 342 -11.15 -20.06 -10.20
CA ASP A 342 -12.25 -19.72 -9.27
C ASP A 342 -11.85 -18.60 -8.30
N GLY A 343 -10.89 -17.77 -8.69
CA GLY A 343 -10.40 -16.65 -7.85
C GLY A 343 -11.46 -15.58 -7.66
N TYR A 344 -11.62 -15.09 -6.44
CA TYR A 344 -12.52 -13.97 -6.13
C TYR A 344 -11.98 -13.14 -4.96
N ILE A 345 -12.55 -11.95 -4.76
CA ILE A 345 -12.28 -11.10 -3.61
C ILE A 345 -13.54 -10.33 -3.21
N PHE A 346 -13.61 -9.91 -1.96
CA PHE A 346 -14.65 -8.99 -1.52
C PHE A 346 -14.12 -7.56 -1.42
N VAL A 347 -15.00 -6.60 -1.64
CA VAL A 347 -14.77 -5.19 -1.34
C VAL A 347 -15.84 -4.73 -0.36
N GLU A 348 -15.42 -4.25 0.78
CA GLU A 348 -16.28 -3.71 1.82
C GLU A 348 -16.25 -2.19 1.76
N GLN A 349 -17.40 -1.57 1.62
CA GLN A 349 -17.58 -0.13 1.60
C GLN A 349 -18.08 0.37 2.97
N TYR A 350 -17.46 1.45 3.44
CA TYR A 350 -17.80 2.10 4.69
C TYR A 350 -17.90 3.60 4.50
N ASP A 351 -18.75 4.26 5.28
CA ASP A 351 -18.66 5.70 5.47
C ASP A 351 -17.47 6.09 6.37
N TRP A 352 -17.12 7.36 6.40
CA TRP A 352 -16.00 7.85 7.25
C TRP A 352 -16.32 7.82 8.76
N GLY A 353 -17.51 7.48 9.17
CA GLY A 353 -17.85 7.13 10.54
C GLY A 353 -17.53 5.68 10.90
N GLY A 354 -17.13 4.86 9.91
CA GLY A 354 -16.88 3.44 10.06
C GLY A 354 -18.16 2.61 10.06
N ASN A 355 -19.27 3.12 9.52
CA ASN A 355 -20.48 2.34 9.37
C ASN A 355 -20.40 1.55 8.07
N PRO A 356 -20.65 0.23 8.09
CA PRO A 356 -20.75 -0.58 6.88
C PRO A 356 -21.87 -0.09 5.97
N VAL A 357 -21.59 -0.03 4.67
CA VAL A 357 -22.55 0.42 3.64
C VAL A 357 -22.95 -0.72 2.73
N ALA A 358 -21.97 -1.43 2.18
CA ALA A 358 -22.19 -2.55 1.27
C ALA A 358 -20.98 -3.49 1.24
N ARG A 359 -21.21 -4.74 0.81
CA ARG A 359 -20.16 -5.71 0.49
C ARG A 359 -20.37 -6.20 -0.94
N TYR A 360 -19.33 -6.07 -1.74
CA TYR A 360 -19.30 -6.50 -3.12
C TYR A 360 -18.45 -7.75 -3.26
N LYS A 361 -18.86 -8.70 -4.09
CA LYS A 361 -18.02 -9.83 -4.51
C LYS A 361 -17.58 -9.61 -5.95
N LEU A 362 -16.29 -9.63 -6.18
CA LEU A 362 -15.66 -9.55 -7.48
C LEU A 362 -15.23 -10.96 -7.90
N ASP A 363 -15.41 -11.26 -9.18
CA ASP A 363 -15.14 -12.60 -9.77
C ASP A 363 -13.68 -12.85 -10.13
N HIS A 364 -12.77 -11.95 -9.72
CA HIS A 364 -11.33 -12.10 -9.90
C HIS A 364 -10.60 -11.79 -8.59
N TRP A 365 -9.38 -12.31 -8.47
CA TRP A 365 -8.48 -11.99 -7.37
C TRP A 365 -7.49 -10.92 -7.80
N GLY A 366 -7.38 -9.83 -7.04
CA GLY A 366 -6.43 -8.76 -7.33
C GLY A 366 -6.52 -7.60 -6.35
N ARG A 367 -5.65 -6.61 -6.53
CA ARG A 367 -5.74 -5.33 -5.79
C ARG A 367 -6.86 -4.48 -6.36
N VAL A 368 -7.56 -3.77 -5.49
CA VAL A 368 -8.72 -2.97 -5.88
C VAL A 368 -8.57 -1.55 -5.33
N ILE A 369 -8.89 -0.57 -6.18
CA ILE A 369 -9.13 0.82 -5.76
C ILE A 369 -10.48 1.31 -6.31
N SER A 370 -10.98 2.41 -5.78
CA SER A 370 -12.27 2.99 -6.20
C SER A 370 -12.18 4.49 -6.43
N ASP A 371 -12.93 4.99 -7.42
CA ASP A 371 -13.24 6.42 -7.58
C ASP A 371 -14.64 6.79 -7.03
N GLY A 372 -15.32 5.82 -6.41
CA GLY A 372 -16.69 5.97 -5.89
C GLY A 372 -17.78 5.57 -6.85
N LYS A 373 -17.47 5.30 -8.12
CA LYS A 373 -18.40 4.84 -9.16
C LYS A 373 -17.97 3.51 -9.77
N ILE A 374 -16.66 3.33 -9.88
CA ILE A 374 -16.02 2.16 -10.47
C ILE A 374 -15.03 1.60 -9.48
N LEU A 375 -14.96 0.27 -9.38
CA LEU A 375 -13.85 -0.44 -8.77
C LEU A 375 -12.89 -0.83 -9.90
N TYR A 376 -11.63 -0.48 -9.76
CA TYR A 376 -10.54 -0.81 -10.66
C TYR A 376 -9.74 -1.93 -10.02
N GLN A 377 -9.68 -3.10 -10.67
CA GLN A 377 -8.98 -4.25 -10.13
C GLN A 377 -7.84 -4.68 -11.04
N LEU A 378 -6.66 -4.88 -10.46
CA LEU A 378 -5.52 -5.47 -11.15
C LEU A 378 -5.34 -6.93 -10.75
N CYS A 379 -5.45 -7.81 -11.76
CA CYS A 379 -5.36 -9.26 -11.62
C CYS A 379 -4.10 -9.77 -12.33
N TYR A 380 -3.00 -9.86 -11.61
CA TYR A 380 -1.68 -10.24 -12.14
C TYR A 380 -1.58 -11.66 -12.73
N MET A 381 -2.68 -12.42 -12.74
CA MET A 381 -2.77 -13.73 -13.36
C MET A 381 -3.10 -13.68 -14.87
N TYR A 382 -3.40 -12.47 -15.39
CA TYR A 382 -3.83 -12.25 -16.77
C TYR A 382 -2.81 -11.38 -17.49
N ASP A 383 -2.65 -11.60 -18.80
CA ASP A 383 -1.77 -10.78 -19.65
C ASP A 383 -2.30 -9.33 -19.73
N ASP A 384 -3.64 -9.19 -19.85
CA ASP A 384 -4.34 -7.90 -19.71
C ASP A 384 -5.00 -7.85 -18.32
N PRO A 385 -4.36 -7.21 -17.36
CA PRO A 385 -4.68 -7.42 -15.96
C PRO A 385 -5.81 -6.57 -15.40
N LEU A 386 -6.33 -5.58 -16.14
CA LEU A 386 -7.25 -4.59 -15.62
C LEU A 386 -8.72 -4.99 -15.82
N PHE A 387 -9.47 -5.04 -14.73
CA PHE A 387 -10.91 -5.29 -14.69
C PHE A 387 -11.63 -4.14 -14.00
N LEU A 388 -12.77 -3.76 -14.55
CA LEU A 388 -13.62 -2.67 -14.05
C LEU A 388 -14.95 -3.23 -13.58
N TYR A 389 -15.44 -2.73 -12.45
CA TYR A 389 -16.76 -3.08 -11.91
C TYR A 389 -17.52 -1.81 -11.59
N THR A 390 -18.70 -1.66 -12.17
CA THR A 390 -19.56 -0.50 -11.90
C THR A 390 -20.28 -0.69 -10.56
N LEU A 391 -20.11 0.26 -9.66
CA LEU A 391 -20.85 0.27 -8.41
C LEU A 391 -22.31 0.64 -8.67
N PRO A 392 -23.28 0.00 -7.98
CA PRO A 392 -24.68 0.40 -8.06
C PRO A 392 -24.82 1.89 -7.70
N GLY A 393 -25.51 2.63 -8.54
CA GLY A 393 -25.84 4.03 -8.25
C GLY A 393 -26.69 4.11 -6.98
N LYS A 394 -26.54 5.17 -6.21
CA LYS A 394 -27.54 5.51 -5.18
C LYS A 394 -28.81 5.93 -5.90
N GLU A 395 -29.90 5.20 -5.69
CA GLU A 395 -31.23 5.67 -6.03
C GLU A 395 -31.63 6.90 -5.22
#